data_1272b09aad0e204fe82c9b1ddd28b3b8
#
_entry.id   1272b09aad0e204fe82c9b1ddd28b3b8
#
_cell.length_a   1.000
_cell.length_b   1.000
_cell.length_c   1.000
_cell.angle_alpha   90.00
_cell.angle_beta   90.00
_cell.angle_gamma   90.00
#
_symmetry.space_group_name_H-M   'P 1'
#
loop_
_entity.id
_entity.type
_entity.pdbx_description
1 polymer ?
#
loop_
_entity_poly.entity_id
_entity_poly.type
_entity_poly.pdbx_seq_one_letter_code
_entity_poly.pdbx_strand_id
1 'polypeptide(L)'
;MKKLIVTTLLLLGATFTFAGCESKEVQTQLDQTLTVLETMDAEKVMAACDEDTKQAVSVETMQERMRAVYHALAVESVDYKHASKNKEASGEGKTVYDVDVVMTTPSGDVKTTAQLAFTGKNENMKLSWTPQAVLSGLSNDNSLVVETKQGKRGSIFARNGEVLAEDDKDGNRVYPQAALTASCVGYVRAATAAEIESESVDSVPIGTEVGRSGFEKAYQDRLVATSGLKVYLSDAKDQIIFESEPKDGEDITTTIDLKVQQIAADQVSGEFAAVVMVEPSTGQVLAMAEGGSYDPNRWLDTNMSAEEYAANVEAGVIPGNGLFADRFTPGSTQKLSTTYIGLKNGTLTPESGYEIYGEDWAPPGGWGSYKVHRVVPYNGWVDLKSALVYSDNIFFARTALDMGYDAFNNGMKSLGYGEKVPGAYSVQTSQITADGVIADGHETGLADSAYGQYQVQISPLQQTLIYASLQNGGKIMKPCYLMDEKPEVWIDGVATQEHIDFINDALRDAVLVQHPLADVEGAKISAKTGTAEVGSDGSTNLGWMCGSDLANPNWTMCVMVNYVEDRGGSDVNAAYIGKIVSELYAQNGGPYVPSGLEQASESDEKK
;
A
#
# COMPACT_ATOMS: atom_id res chain seq x y z
N MET A 1 2.99 6.25 -12.73
CA MET A 1 3.46 7.37 -13.60
C MET A 1 4.96 7.50 -13.38
N LYS A 2 5.75 7.12 -14.37
CA LYS A 2 7.21 7.23 -14.32
C LYS A 2 7.58 8.70 -14.10
N LYS A 3 8.10 9.02 -12.91
CA LYS A 3 8.80 10.29 -12.72
C LYS A 3 10.10 10.20 -13.50
N LEU A 4 10.13 10.87 -14.64
CA LEU A 4 11.32 11.19 -15.37
C LEU A 4 12.14 12.15 -14.49
N ILE A 5 13.07 11.61 -13.72
CA ILE A 5 14.09 12.43 -13.07
C ILE A 5 15.06 12.80 -14.18
N VAL A 6 14.87 13.99 -14.71
CA VAL A 6 15.90 14.65 -15.52
C VAL A 6 17.00 15.03 -14.55
N THR A 7 17.99 14.14 -14.42
CA THR A 7 19.24 14.45 -13.74
C THR A 7 20.01 15.40 -14.64
N THR A 8 19.89 16.69 -14.34
CA THR A 8 20.80 17.71 -14.89
C THR A 8 22.16 17.35 -14.35
N LEU A 9 23.05 16.85 -15.24
CA LEU A 9 24.46 16.69 -14.95
C LEU A 9 25.03 18.08 -14.63
N LEU A 10 25.05 18.42 -13.33
CA LEU A 10 25.98 19.42 -12.83
C LEU A 10 27.35 18.72 -12.81
N LEU A 11 28.19 19.05 -13.79
CA LEU A 11 29.64 18.84 -13.73
C LEU A 11 30.17 19.64 -12.53
N LEU A 12 30.03 19.05 -11.31
CA LEU A 12 30.92 19.41 -10.22
C LEU A 12 32.25 18.73 -10.53
N GLY A 13 33.20 19.51 -11.05
CA GLY A 13 34.57 19.07 -11.18
C GLY A 13 35.11 18.66 -9.82
N ALA A 14 35.08 17.37 -9.54
CA ALA A 14 35.86 16.79 -8.46
C ALA A 14 37.32 16.99 -8.82
N THR A 15 37.99 17.91 -8.14
CA THR A 15 39.45 18.06 -8.25
C THR A 15 40.06 16.87 -7.53
N PHE A 16 40.44 15.85 -8.31
CA PHE A 16 41.22 14.74 -7.82
C PHE A 16 42.60 15.26 -7.38
N THR A 17 42.95 15.07 -6.11
CA THR A 17 44.28 15.42 -5.60
C THR A 17 45.21 14.24 -5.80
N PHE A 18 46.15 14.37 -6.75
CA PHE A 18 47.18 13.36 -7.01
C PHE A 18 48.47 13.66 -6.23
N ALA A 19 49.00 12.65 -5.56
CA ALA A 19 50.29 12.68 -4.92
C ALA A 19 51.36 12.22 -5.94
N GLY A 20 51.73 13.09 -6.90
CA GLY A 20 52.79 12.85 -7.87
C GLY A 20 52.65 13.73 -9.13
N CYS A 21 53.76 14.23 -9.72
CA CYS A 21 53.74 14.98 -10.97
C CYS A 21 53.57 14.02 -12.16
N GLU A 22 52.35 13.54 -12.40
CA GLU A 22 52.00 12.87 -13.65
C GLU A 22 51.67 13.93 -14.72
N SER A 23 51.88 13.57 -16.02
CA SER A 23 51.51 14.49 -17.09
C SER A 23 49.98 14.66 -17.18
N LYS A 24 49.54 15.81 -17.75
CA LYS A 24 48.11 16.09 -17.89
C LYS A 24 47.38 15.03 -18.76
N GLU A 25 48.08 14.45 -19.72
CA GLU A 25 47.56 13.39 -20.59
C GLU A 25 47.30 12.09 -19.81
N VAL A 26 48.28 11.70 -18.96
CA VAL A 26 48.15 10.51 -18.08
C VAL A 26 46.95 10.69 -17.12
N GLN A 27 46.87 11.87 -16.53
CA GLN A 27 45.75 12.23 -15.65
C GLN A 27 44.41 12.05 -16.36
N THR A 28 44.25 12.60 -17.54
CA THR A 28 43.01 12.52 -18.32
C THR A 28 42.64 11.08 -18.64
N GLN A 29 43.60 10.20 -18.96
CA GLN A 29 43.34 8.78 -19.23
C GLN A 29 42.95 8.01 -17.98
N LEU A 30 43.55 8.33 -16.83
CA LEU A 30 43.14 7.77 -15.55
C LEU A 30 41.70 8.14 -15.22
N ASP A 31 41.36 9.44 -15.25
CA ASP A 31 40.03 9.92 -14.93
C ASP A 31 38.94 9.28 -15.83
N GLN A 32 39.22 9.15 -17.14
CA GLN A 32 38.34 8.47 -18.07
C GLN A 32 38.13 6.99 -17.72
N THR A 33 39.21 6.29 -17.32
CA THR A 33 39.15 4.88 -16.95
C THR A 33 38.38 4.70 -15.63
N LEU A 34 38.60 5.56 -14.64
CA LEU A 34 37.87 5.54 -13.37
C LEU A 34 36.37 5.74 -13.62
N THR A 35 36.00 6.74 -14.40
CA THR A 35 34.60 6.98 -14.78
C THR A 35 33.94 5.77 -15.47
N VAL A 36 34.70 5.05 -16.30
CA VAL A 36 34.21 3.83 -16.96
C VAL A 36 34.01 2.70 -15.97
N LEU A 37 34.94 2.50 -15.02
CA LEU A 37 34.81 1.47 -13.96
C LEU A 37 33.62 1.74 -13.03
N GLU A 38 33.33 3.01 -12.72
CA GLU A 38 32.16 3.43 -11.92
C GLU A 38 30.82 3.07 -12.58
N THR A 39 30.78 2.82 -13.89
CA THR A 39 29.56 2.36 -14.56
C THR A 39 29.17 0.92 -14.22
N MET A 40 30.05 0.14 -13.62
CA MET A 40 29.89 -1.30 -13.35
C MET A 40 29.51 -2.15 -14.58
N ASP A 41 29.75 -1.63 -15.78
CA ASP A 41 29.35 -2.17 -17.08
C ASP A 41 30.55 -2.80 -17.78
N ALA A 42 30.61 -4.11 -17.89
CA ALA A 42 31.73 -4.85 -18.47
C ALA A 42 31.96 -4.54 -19.95
N GLU A 43 30.94 -4.20 -20.74
CA GLU A 43 31.11 -3.82 -22.15
C GLU A 43 31.87 -2.51 -22.26
N LYS A 44 31.52 -1.52 -21.42
CA LYS A 44 32.21 -0.23 -21.38
C LYS A 44 33.65 -0.37 -20.87
N VAL A 45 33.85 -1.18 -19.82
CA VAL A 45 35.19 -1.48 -19.29
C VAL A 45 36.04 -2.16 -20.36
N MET A 46 35.49 -3.18 -21.05
CA MET A 46 36.19 -3.90 -22.13
C MET A 46 36.60 -2.95 -23.29
N ALA A 47 35.75 -1.99 -23.63
CA ALA A 47 36.07 -0.99 -24.66
C ALA A 47 37.30 -0.15 -24.31
N ALA A 48 37.56 0.11 -23.03
CA ALA A 48 38.73 0.86 -22.52
C ALA A 48 40.01 0.01 -22.39
N CYS A 49 39.89 -1.33 -22.51
CA CYS A 49 41.01 -2.24 -22.35
C CYS A 49 41.97 -2.29 -23.54
N ASP A 50 43.17 -2.80 -23.27
CA ASP A 50 44.19 -3.10 -24.30
C ASP A 50 43.81 -4.35 -25.11
N GLU A 51 44.51 -4.60 -26.23
CA GLU A 51 44.21 -5.71 -27.12
C GLU A 51 44.52 -7.07 -26.50
N ASP A 52 45.54 -7.15 -25.64
CA ASP A 52 45.87 -8.38 -24.93
C ASP A 52 44.74 -8.80 -24.00
N THR A 53 44.14 -7.87 -23.25
CA THR A 53 42.95 -8.10 -22.43
C THR A 53 41.76 -8.57 -23.27
N LYS A 54 41.47 -7.88 -24.41
CA LYS A 54 40.36 -8.25 -25.30
C LYS A 54 40.50 -9.64 -25.93
N GLN A 55 41.72 -10.13 -26.09
CA GLN A 55 41.97 -11.50 -26.58
C GLN A 55 41.89 -12.56 -25.46
N ALA A 56 42.28 -12.20 -24.23
CA ALA A 56 42.40 -13.14 -23.12
C ALA A 56 41.11 -13.29 -22.30
N VAL A 57 40.25 -12.28 -22.27
CA VAL A 57 39.06 -12.24 -21.41
C VAL A 57 37.83 -11.89 -22.25
N SER A 58 36.77 -12.68 -22.16
CA SER A 58 35.47 -12.31 -22.76
C SER A 58 34.73 -11.30 -21.92
N VAL A 59 33.78 -10.56 -22.53
CA VAL A 59 32.90 -9.63 -21.80
C VAL A 59 32.10 -10.37 -20.73
N GLU A 60 31.60 -11.58 -21.04
CA GLU A 60 30.86 -12.42 -20.11
C GLU A 60 31.70 -12.77 -18.89
N THR A 61 32.95 -13.22 -19.08
CA THR A 61 33.87 -13.56 -17.98
C THR A 61 34.18 -12.33 -17.12
N MET A 62 34.40 -11.17 -17.73
CA MET A 62 34.61 -9.90 -17.03
C MET A 62 33.37 -9.54 -16.20
N GLN A 63 32.18 -9.63 -16.81
CA GLN A 63 30.90 -9.34 -16.15
C GLN A 63 30.65 -10.28 -14.95
N GLU A 64 30.91 -11.57 -15.10
CA GLU A 64 30.80 -12.55 -14.01
C GLU A 64 31.71 -12.19 -12.82
N ARG A 65 32.96 -11.81 -13.09
CA ARG A 65 33.92 -11.42 -12.04
C ARG A 65 33.53 -10.13 -11.34
N MET A 66 33.05 -9.13 -12.08
CA MET A 66 32.54 -7.88 -11.51
C MET A 66 31.27 -8.14 -10.66
N ARG A 67 30.34 -8.90 -11.22
CA ARG A 67 29.11 -9.28 -10.52
C ARG A 67 29.37 -10.08 -9.23
N ALA A 68 30.35 -10.98 -9.24
CA ALA A 68 30.69 -11.76 -8.05
C ALA A 68 31.05 -10.88 -6.83
N VAL A 69 31.57 -9.67 -7.05
CA VAL A 69 31.83 -8.70 -5.98
C VAL A 69 30.59 -7.85 -5.72
N TYR A 70 30.05 -7.22 -6.77
CA TYR A 70 29.00 -6.22 -6.60
C TYR A 70 27.68 -6.80 -6.10
N HIS A 71 27.29 -7.99 -6.57
CA HIS A 71 26.08 -8.67 -6.07
C HIS A 71 26.28 -9.24 -4.66
N ALA A 72 27.47 -9.78 -4.35
CA ALA A 72 27.71 -10.33 -3.01
C ALA A 72 27.62 -9.28 -1.92
N LEU A 73 27.92 -8.02 -2.25
CA LEU A 73 27.87 -6.87 -1.34
C LEU A 73 26.61 -6.02 -1.52
N ALA A 74 25.72 -6.34 -2.47
CA ALA A 74 24.58 -5.52 -2.85
C ALA A 74 25.00 -4.07 -3.17
N VAL A 75 26.05 -3.89 -3.98
CA VAL A 75 26.63 -2.56 -4.30
C VAL A 75 25.66 -1.72 -5.11
N GLU A 76 25.33 -0.54 -4.59
CA GLU A 76 24.47 0.45 -5.24
C GLU A 76 25.27 1.39 -6.15
N SER A 77 26.46 1.77 -5.72
CA SER A 77 27.39 2.61 -6.49
C SER A 77 28.83 2.35 -6.11
N VAL A 78 29.75 2.63 -7.04
CA VAL A 78 31.19 2.54 -6.85
C VAL A 78 31.83 3.87 -7.19
N ASP A 79 32.75 4.31 -6.35
CA ASP A 79 33.51 5.55 -6.48
C ASP A 79 35.01 5.19 -6.46
N TYR A 80 35.76 5.53 -7.51
CA TYR A 80 37.21 5.35 -7.61
C TYR A 80 37.92 6.68 -7.38
N LYS A 81 38.79 6.76 -6.35
CA LYS A 81 39.43 8.03 -5.92
C LYS A 81 40.94 7.87 -5.74
N HIS A 82 41.66 8.98 -5.74
CA HIS A 82 43.04 9.08 -5.29
C HIS A 82 43.99 8.02 -5.87
N ALA A 83 44.06 7.93 -7.21
CA ALA A 83 45.03 7.06 -7.87
C ALA A 83 46.48 7.46 -7.55
N SER A 84 47.28 6.52 -7.09
CA SER A 84 48.69 6.70 -6.81
C SER A 84 49.55 5.66 -7.53
N LYS A 85 50.65 6.07 -8.14
CA LYS A 85 51.52 5.17 -8.91
C LYS A 85 52.22 4.17 -7.98
N ASN A 86 51.99 2.88 -8.22
CA ASN A 86 52.68 1.80 -7.54
C ASN A 86 53.99 1.46 -8.30
N LYS A 87 55.12 1.94 -7.76
CA LYS A 87 56.43 1.76 -8.40
C LYS A 87 56.94 0.32 -8.34
N GLU A 88 56.56 -0.44 -7.27
CA GLU A 88 57.02 -1.82 -7.06
C GLU A 88 56.26 -2.78 -7.99
N ALA A 89 54.96 -2.53 -8.23
CA ALA A 89 54.15 -3.35 -9.12
C ALA A 89 54.33 -2.94 -10.60
N SER A 90 54.93 -1.75 -10.89
CA SER A 90 55.18 -1.29 -12.23
C SER A 90 56.45 -1.85 -12.80
N GLY A 91 56.48 -2.30 -14.07
CA GLY A 91 57.67 -2.80 -14.78
C GLY A 91 57.33 -3.36 -16.15
N GLU A 92 58.36 -3.64 -16.98
CA GLU A 92 58.28 -4.29 -18.30
C GLU A 92 57.07 -3.89 -19.18
N GLY A 93 56.88 -2.58 -19.38
CA GLY A 93 55.83 -2.05 -20.29
C GLY A 93 54.49 -1.79 -19.64
N LYS A 94 54.31 -2.10 -18.35
CA LYS A 94 53.08 -1.81 -17.60
C LYS A 94 53.31 -0.76 -16.49
N THR A 95 52.38 0.15 -16.33
CA THR A 95 52.32 1.08 -15.20
C THR A 95 51.11 0.71 -14.34
N VAL A 96 51.34 0.51 -13.02
CA VAL A 96 50.28 0.13 -12.07
C VAL A 96 49.96 1.31 -11.15
N TYR A 97 48.68 1.50 -10.89
CA TYR A 97 48.16 2.48 -9.92
C TYR A 97 47.35 1.75 -8.86
N ASP A 98 47.60 2.08 -7.61
CA ASP A 98 46.71 1.76 -6.51
C ASP A 98 45.66 2.86 -6.41
N VAL A 99 44.41 2.50 -6.32
CA VAL A 99 43.27 3.41 -6.34
C VAL A 99 42.37 3.12 -5.16
N ASP A 100 42.02 4.16 -4.41
CA ASP A 100 41.01 4.05 -3.35
C ASP A 100 39.63 3.80 -3.98
N VAL A 101 38.89 2.82 -3.43
CA VAL A 101 37.55 2.43 -3.88
C VAL A 101 36.59 2.53 -2.72
N VAL A 102 35.47 3.17 -2.95
CA VAL A 102 34.34 3.19 -2.03
C VAL A 102 33.14 2.55 -2.75
N MET A 103 32.65 1.44 -2.21
CA MET A 103 31.44 0.78 -2.66
C MET A 103 30.32 1.10 -1.68
N THR A 104 29.29 1.82 -2.10
CA THR A 104 28.13 2.08 -1.28
C THR A 104 27.23 0.85 -1.26
N THR A 105 26.88 0.40 -0.06
CA THR A 105 26.03 -0.79 0.16
C THR A 105 24.98 -0.51 1.23
N PRO A 106 23.88 -1.26 1.31
CA PRO A 106 22.92 -1.14 2.40
C PRO A 106 23.51 -1.31 3.80
N SER A 107 24.63 -2.07 3.91
CA SER A 107 25.35 -2.31 5.18
C SER A 107 26.40 -1.24 5.50
N GLY A 108 26.50 -0.19 4.67
CA GLY A 108 27.47 0.91 4.80
C GLY A 108 28.51 0.92 3.68
N ASP A 109 29.38 1.93 3.71
CA ASP A 109 30.44 2.11 2.71
C ASP A 109 31.60 1.11 2.93
N VAL A 110 31.81 0.23 1.98
CA VAL A 110 33.01 -0.64 1.91
C VAL A 110 34.16 0.15 1.30
N LYS A 111 35.11 0.55 2.15
CA LYS A 111 36.32 1.28 1.73
C LYS A 111 37.45 0.28 1.52
N THR A 112 37.96 0.23 0.30
CA THR A 112 39.00 -0.71 -0.12
C THR A 112 39.91 -0.09 -1.16
N THR A 113 40.74 -0.88 -1.80
CA THR A 113 41.60 -0.44 -2.90
C THR A 113 41.42 -1.35 -4.12
N ALA A 114 41.75 -0.81 -5.29
CA ALA A 114 41.88 -1.56 -6.53
C ALA A 114 43.30 -1.34 -7.12
N GLN A 115 43.76 -2.29 -7.93
CA GLN A 115 44.99 -2.11 -8.70
C GLN A 115 44.69 -2.05 -10.18
N LEU A 116 45.02 -0.91 -10.80
CA LEU A 116 44.82 -0.66 -12.23
C LEU A 116 46.14 -0.74 -12.95
N ALA A 117 46.30 -1.72 -13.81
CA ALA A 117 47.49 -1.84 -14.67
C ALA A 117 47.20 -1.23 -16.06
N PHE A 118 48.13 -0.47 -16.57
CA PHE A 118 48.01 0.17 -17.88
C PHE A 118 49.20 -0.20 -18.78
N THR A 119 48.90 -0.47 -20.05
CA THR A 119 49.86 -0.56 -21.14
C THR A 119 49.89 0.76 -21.93
N GLY A 120 50.94 1.01 -22.69
CA GLY A 120 51.12 2.27 -23.43
C GLY A 120 51.66 3.43 -22.59
N LYS A 121 51.69 4.64 -23.14
CA LYS A 121 52.20 5.86 -22.48
C LYS A 121 51.32 7.04 -22.86
N ASN A 122 51.20 8.01 -21.95
CA ASN A 122 50.44 9.26 -22.11
C ASN A 122 49.02 9.00 -22.63
N GLU A 123 48.59 9.67 -23.69
CA GLU A 123 47.27 9.55 -24.31
C GLU A 123 46.96 8.16 -24.90
N ASN A 124 47.97 7.29 -25.04
CA ASN A 124 47.80 5.92 -25.55
C ASN A 124 47.73 4.87 -24.43
N MET A 125 47.58 5.29 -23.19
CA MET A 125 47.39 4.36 -22.08
C MET A 125 46.05 3.60 -22.24
N LYS A 126 46.10 2.27 -22.07
CA LYS A 126 44.93 1.39 -22.09
C LYS A 126 44.94 0.49 -20.86
N LEU A 127 43.77 0.22 -20.33
CA LEU A 127 43.59 -0.66 -19.16
C LEU A 127 43.99 -2.10 -19.53
N SER A 128 44.97 -2.67 -18.81
CA SER A 128 45.29 -4.09 -18.82
C SER A 128 44.49 -4.73 -17.66
N TRP A 129 43.21 -5.06 -17.93
CA TRP A 129 42.25 -5.45 -16.90
C TRP A 129 42.61 -6.80 -16.28
N THR A 130 42.52 -6.84 -14.97
CA THR A 130 42.47 -8.07 -14.13
C THR A 130 41.40 -7.90 -13.06
N PRO A 131 40.95 -8.96 -12.35
CA PRO A 131 40.01 -8.83 -11.24
C PRO A 131 40.44 -7.83 -10.16
N GLN A 132 41.75 -7.53 -10.03
CA GLN A 132 42.25 -6.51 -9.12
C GLN A 132 41.78 -5.08 -9.45
N ALA A 133 41.27 -4.86 -10.66
CA ALA A 133 40.65 -3.58 -11.02
C ALA A 133 39.29 -3.35 -10.30
N VAL A 134 38.71 -4.39 -9.78
CA VAL A 134 37.48 -4.33 -8.94
C VAL A 134 37.85 -4.26 -7.47
N LEU A 135 38.79 -5.12 -7.03
CA LEU A 135 39.21 -5.25 -5.65
C LEU A 135 40.65 -5.75 -5.59
N SER A 136 41.52 -5.04 -4.87
CA SER A 136 42.92 -5.45 -4.69
C SER A 136 43.03 -6.85 -4.08
N GLY A 137 43.96 -7.65 -4.63
CA GLY A 137 44.16 -9.03 -4.22
C GLY A 137 43.17 -10.03 -4.83
N LEU A 138 42.08 -9.58 -5.49
CA LEU A 138 41.18 -10.48 -6.22
C LEU A 138 41.90 -11.02 -7.46
N SER A 139 41.82 -12.34 -7.65
CA SER A 139 42.51 -13.06 -8.73
C SER A 139 41.56 -14.07 -9.38
N ASN A 140 42.05 -14.82 -10.37
CA ASN A 140 41.29 -15.92 -10.94
C ASN A 140 41.24 -17.16 -10.03
N ASP A 141 42.12 -17.22 -9.05
CA ASP A 141 42.30 -18.39 -8.17
C ASP A 141 41.63 -18.24 -6.79
N ASN A 142 41.18 -17.03 -6.45
CA ASN A 142 40.45 -16.74 -5.22
C ASN A 142 39.08 -16.11 -5.49
N SER A 143 38.29 -15.93 -4.42
CA SER A 143 36.97 -15.32 -4.48
C SER A 143 36.73 -14.43 -3.26
N LEU A 144 35.80 -13.50 -3.37
CA LEU A 144 35.27 -12.75 -2.25
C LEU A 144 34.40 -13.68 -1.39
N VAL A 145 34.65 -13.68 -0.08
CA VAL A 145 33.83 -14.36 0.92
C VAL A 145 33.09 -13.31 1.72
N VAL A 146 31.78 -13.44 1.79
CA VAL A 146 30.91 -12.58 2.59
C VAL A 146 30.22 -13.44 3.62
N GLU A 147 30.59 -13.29 4.88
CA GLU A 147 29.87 -13.87 6.02
C GLU A 147 28.83 -12.83 6.47
N THR A 148 27.57 -13.24 6.59
CA THR A 148 26.47 -12.36 7.03
C THR A 148 26.04 -12.69 8.44
N LYS A 149 25.82 -11.65 9.26
CA LYS A 149 25.16 -11.74 10.55
C LYS A 149 23.80 -11.07 10.40
N GLN A 150 22.73 -11.83 10.58
CA GLN A 150 21.39 -11.30 10.40
C GLN A 150 21.02 -10.35 11.53
N GLY A 151 20.42 -9.20 11.18
CA GLY A 151 19.65 -8.37 12.11
C GLY A 151 18.23 -8.93 12.23
N LYS A 152 17.52 -8.54 13.27
CA LYS A 152 16.12 -8.91 13.49
C LYS A 152 15.22 -8.00 12.70
N ARG A 153 14.24 -8.56 12.02
CA ARG A 153 13.16 -7.76 11.43
C ARG A 153 12.36 -7.07 12.53
N GLY A 154 11.96 -5.81 12.33
CA GLY A 154 11.13 -5.06 13.29
C GLY A 154 9.81 -5.78 13.58
N SER A 155 9.38 -5.75 14.83
CA SER A 155 8.12 -6.33 15.26
C SER A 155 6.94 -5.43 14.88
N ILE A 156 5.77 -6.05 14.68
CA ILE A 156 4.50 -5.34 14.44
C ILE A 156 3.61 -5.56 15.65
N PHE A 157 3.14 -4.47 16.26
CA PHE A 157 2.28 -4.50 17.42
C PHE A 157 0.88 -3.94 17.11
N ALA A 158 -0.13 -4.45 17.80
CA ALA A 158 -1.42 -3.81 17.91
C ALA A 158 -1.33 -2.54 18.76
N ARG A 159 -2.35 -1.71 18.76
CA ARG A 159 -2.36 -0.43 19.50
C ARG A 159 -2.17 -0.59 21.02
N ASN A 160 -2.53 -1.73 21.58
CA ASN A 160 -2.37 -2.06 23.00
C ASN A 160 -1.01 -2.71 23.34
N GLY A 161 -0.11 -2.84 22.34
CA GLY A 161 1.21 -3.44 22.49
C GLY A 161 1.24 -4.96 22.35
N GLU A 162 0.12 -5.63 22.05
CA GLU A 162 0.15 -7.06 21.74
C GLU A 162 0.81 -7.32 20.40
N VAL A 163 1.57 -8.42 20.32
CA VAL A 163 2.35 -8.79 19.13
C VAL A 163 1.43 -9.29 18.02
N LEU A 164 1.60 -8.71 16.83
CA LEU A 164 0.96 -9.15 15.58
C LEU A 164 1.95 -9.94 14.70
N ALA A 165 3.21 -9.53 14.68
CA ALA A 165 4.30 -10.24 14.01
C ALA A 165 5.62 -9.95 14.71
N GLU A 166 6.45 -10.98 14.92
CA GLU A 166 7.81 -10.87 15.48
C GLU A 166 8.70 -12.01 14.98
N ASP A 167 10.01 -11.91 15.20
CA ASP A 167 10.92 -13.01 14.96
C ASP A 167 11.04 -13.83 16.25
N ASP A 168 10.91 -15.17 16.15
CA ASP A 168 11.11 -16.08 17.27
C ASP A 168 12.60 -16.17 17.68
N LYS A 169 12.89 -16.97 18.70
CA LYS A 169 14.27 -17.18 19.19
C LYS A 169 15.23 -17.80 18.16
N ASP A 170 14.70 -18.44 17.15
CA ASP A 170 15.45 -19.11 16.08
C ASP A 170 15.56 -18.21 14.83
N GLY A 171 14.97 -17.00 14.87
CA GLY A 171 14.97 -16.00 13.82
C GLY A 171 13.91 -16.21 12.74
N ASN A 172 12.90 -17.03 13.01
CA ASN A 172 11.79 -17.23 12.08
C ASN A 172 10.68 -16.20 12.37
N ARG A 173 10.11 -15.62 11.32
CA ARG A 173 8.96 -14.74 11.44
C ARG A 173 7.73 -15.51 11.89
N VAL A 174 7.08 -15.05 12.96
CA VAL A 174 5.86 -15.66 13.52
C VAL A 174 4.75 -14.64 13.68
N TYR A 175 3.51 -15.11 13.53
CA TYR A 175 2.28 -14.32 13.60
C TYR A 175 1.37 -14.89 14.70
N PRO A 176 1.49 -14.40 15.96
CA PRO A 176 0.76 -14.98 17.09
C PRO A 176 -0.76 -14.93 16.97
N GLN A 177 -1.29 -13.93 16.22
CA GLN A 177 -2.72 -13.78 15.99
C GLN A 177 -3.24 -14.62 14.81
N ALA A 178 -2.34 -15.34 14.10
CA ALA A 178 -2.67 -16.25 13.02
C ALA A 178 -3.69 -15.65 12.01
N ALA A 179 -4.80 -16.34 11.76
CA ALA A 179 -5.81 -15.91 10.79
C ALA A 179 -6.53 -14.60 11.17
N LEU A 180 -6.55 -14.22 12.46
CA LEU A 180 -7.27 -13.03 12.92
C LEU A 180 -6.79 -11.73 12.27
N THR A 181 -5.49 -11.62 12.04
CA THR A 181 -4.88 -10.39 11.52
C THR A 181 -4.14 -10.59 10.19
N ALA A 182 -4.20 -11.79 9.62
CA ALA A 182 -3.44 -12.13 8.41
C ALA A 182 -3.68 -11.17 7.25
N SER A 183 -4.94 -10.82 6.98
CA SER A 183 -5.29 -9.93 5.85
C SER A 183 -4.74 -8.52 6.03
N CYS A 184 -4.66 -7.99 7.26
CA CYS A 184 -4.12 -6.66 7.50
C CYS A 184 -2.61 -6.66 7.74
N VAL A 185 -2.06 -7.65 8.46
CA VAL A 185 -0.62 -7.76 8.74
C VAL A 185 0.16 -8.27 7.53
N GLY A 186 -0.40 -9.25 6.83
CA GLY A 186 0.27 -9.89 5.69
C GLY A 186 1.28 -10.94 6.12
N TYR A 187 2.26 -11.18 5.25
CA TYR A 187 3.33 -12.16 5.48
C TYR A 187 4.62 -11.77 4.77
N VAL A 188 5.72 -12.38 5.16
CA VAL A 188 7.03 -12.24 4.51
C VAL A 188 7.40 -13.50 3.73
N ARG A 189 8.31 -13.36 2.78
CA ARG A 189 8.99 -14.48 2.10
C ARG A 189 10.35 -14.02 1.64
N ALA A 190 11.33 -14.93 1.66
CA ALA A 190 12.66 -14.65 1.16
C ALA A 190 12.65 -14.13 -0.29
N ALA A 191 13.42 -13.10 -0.57
CA ALA A 191 13.60 -12.56 -1.91
C ALA A 191 14.45 -13.52 -2.75
N THR A 192 13.99 -13.80 -3.97
CA THR A 192 14.71 -14.62 -4.94
C THR A 192 15.53 -13.76 -5.90
N ALA A 193 16.58 -14.33 -6.50
CA ALA A 193 17.37 -13.64 -7.52
C ALA A 193 16.53 -13.14 -8.69
N ALA A 194 15.57 -13.94 -9.16
CA ALA A 194 14.69 -13.56 -10.26
C ALA A 194 13.77 -12.37 -9.92
N GLU A 195 13.29 -12.27 -8.68
CA GLU A 195 12.46 -11.14 -8.21
C GLU A 195 13.28 -9.86 -8.13
N ILE A 196 14.53 -9.93 -7.68
CA ILE A 196 15.45 -8.79 -7.63
C ILE A 196 15.82 -8.33 -9.05
N GLU A 197 16.15 -9.27 -9.95
CA GLU A 197 16.46 -8.95 -11.36
C GLU A 197 15.27 -8.34 -12.12
N SER A 198 14.04 -8.76 -11.81
CA SER A 198 12.81 -8.20 -12.42
C SER A 198 12.33 -6.92 -11.76
N GLU A 199 13.04 -6.38 -10.77
CA GLU A 199 12.63 -5.21 -9.96
C GLU A 199 11.23 -5.38 -9.32
N SER A 200 10.78 -6.63 -9.13
CA SER A 200 9.50 -6.93 -8.49
C SER A 200 9.53 -6.80 -6.97
N VAL A 201 10.74 -6.79 -6.39
CA VAL A 201 11.04 -6.44 -5.01
C VAL A 201 12.20 -5.45 -4.99
N ASP A 202 12.35 -4.73 -3.88
CA ASP A 202 13.46 -3.80 -3.70
C ASP A 202 14.82 -4.52 -3.78
N SER A 203 15.87 -3.76 -4.11
CA SER A 203 17.23 -4.30 -4.16
C SER A 203 17.71 -4.65 -2.76
N VAL A 204 17.56 -5.92 -2.40
CA VAL A 204 18.00 -6.50 -1.12
C VAL A 204 18.87 -7.72 -1.39
N PRO A 205 19.72 -8.15 -0.45
CA PRO A 205 20.45 -9.41 -0.58
C PRO A 205 19.51 -10.59 -0.81
N ILE A 206 19.90 -11.52 -1.69
CA ILE A 206 19.13 -12.76 -1.92
C ILE A 206 18.91 -13.49 -0.58
N GLY A 207 17.68 -13.92 -0.34
CA GLY A 207 17.29 -14.59 0.90
C GLY A 207 16.82 -13.64 2.01
N THR A 208 16.89 -12.31 1.80
CA THR A 208 16.28 -11.36 2.75
C THR A 208 14.76 -11.52 2.74
N GLU A 209 14.17 -11.58 3.92
CA GLU A 209 12.71 -11.60 4.08
C GLU A 209 12.12 -10.25 3.68
N VAL A 210 11.22 -10.28 2.71
CA VAL A 210 10.48 -9.09 2.22
C VAL A 210 8.99 -9.29 2.40
N GLY A 211 8.30 -8.22 2.79
CA GLY A 211 6.85 -8.19 2.95
C GLY A 211 6.13 -8.41 1.61
N ARG A 212 5.18 -9.33 1.57
CA ARG A 212 4.43 -9.70 0.35
C ARG A 212 3.05 -9.05 0.30
N SER A 213 2.45 -8.81 1.45
CA SER A 213 1.15 -8.16 1.57
C SER A 213 1.05 -7.43 2.92
N GLY A 214 -0.05 -6.74 3.15
CA GLY A 214 -0.38 -6.13 4.42
C GLY A 214 0.66 -5.12 4.93
N PHE A 215 0.72 -4.96 6.24
CA PHE A 215 1.68 -4.07 6.90
C PHE A 215 3.13 -4.51 6.69
N GLU A 216 3.38 -5.81 6.57
CA GLU A 216 4.71 -6.33 6.25
C GLU A 216 5.28 -5.72 4.96
N LYS A 217 4.41 -5.55 3.95
CA LYS A 217 4.77 -4.91 2.67
C LYS A 217 4.71 -3.39 2.74
N ALA A 218 3.67 -2.86 3.37
CA ALA A 218 3.41 -1.41 3.41
C ALA A 218 4.53 -0.65 4.14
N TYR A 219 5.13 -1.29 5.14
CA TYR A 219 6.18 -0.71 5.98
C TYR A 219 7.50 -1.46 5.88
N GLN A 220 7.75 -2.12 4.73
CA GLN A 220 8.97 -2.87 4.46
C GLN A 220 10.23 -2.08 4.81
N ASP A 221 10.31 -0.80 4.43
CA ASP A 221 11.48 0.06 4.63
C ASP A 221 11.80 0.29 6.12
N ARG A 222 10.77 0.29 6.99
CA ARG A 222 10.95 0.42 8.43
C ARG A 222 11.30 -0.92 9.09
N LEU A 223 10.63 -1.99 8.64
CA LEU A 223 10.72 -3.31 9.26
C LEU A 223 11.98 -4.09 8.86
N VAL A 224 12.52 -3.85 7.66
CA VAL A 224 13.67 -4.63 7.18
C VAL A 224 14.92 -4.38 8.01
N ALA A 225 15.56 -5.46 8.43
CA ALA A 225 16.87 -5.40 9.08
C ALA A 225 17.98 -5.23 8.05
N THR A 226 19.04 -4.55 8.42
CA THR A 226 20.28 -4.53 7.64
C THR A 226 21.24 -5.57 8.22
N SER A 227 21.67 -6.52 7.40
CA SER A 227 22.65 -7.53 7.80
C SER A 227 24.02 -6.90 8.06
N GLY A 228 24.67 -7.33 9.12
CA GLY A 228 26.10 -7.12 9.31
C GLY A 228 26.87 -8.00 8.33
N LEU A 229 27.99 -7.50 7.83
CA LEU A 229 28.85 -8.17 6.87
C LEU A 229 30.25 -8.34 7.44
N LYS A 230 30.86 -9.49 7.16
CA LYS A 230 32.30 -9.71 7.33
C LYS A 230 32.86 -10.18 6.00
N VAL A 231 33.75 -9.38 5.41
CA VAL A 231 34.20 -9.53 4.02
C VAL A 231 35.70 -9.75 3.99
N TYR A 232 36.14 -10.82 3.32
CA TYR A 232 37.54 -11.17 3.13
C TYR A 232 37.75 -11.99 1.83
N LEU A 233 39.01 -12.16 1.38
CA LEU A 233 39.30 -13.07 0.26
C LEU A 233 39.48 -14.51 0.78
N SER A 234 39.08 -15.49 -0.03
CA SER A 234 39.04 -16.91 0.34
C SER A 234 40.41 -17.49 0.75
N ASP A 235 41.50 -16.89 0.24
CA ASP A 235 42.90 -17.23 0.54
C ASP A 235 43.53 -16.35 1.63
N ALA A 236 42.82 -15.35 2.15
CA ALA A 236 43.30 -14.37 3.12
C ALA A 236 42.28 -14.09 4.25
N LYS A 237 41.73 -15.13 4.86
CA LYS A 237 40.64 -15.06 5.85
C LYS A 237 40.89 -14.10 7.03
N ASP A 238 42.15 -13.94 7.44
CA ASP A 238 42.52 -13.06 8.55
C ASP A 238 42.69 -11.59 8.15
N GLN A 239 42.61 -11.28 6.85
CA GLN A 239 42.67 -9.92 6.31
C GLN A 239 41.25 -9.43 6.02
N ILE A 240 40.62 -8.87 7.03
CA ILE A 240 39.25 -8.34 6.89
C ILE A 240 39.27 -7.08 6.03
N ILE A 241 38.55 -7.11 4.91
CA ILE A 241 38.37 -5.98 4.00
C ILE A 241 37.34 -5.03 4.54
N PHE A 242 36.23 -5.58 5.07
CA PHE A 242 35.14 -4.81 5.66
C PHE A 242 34.44 -5.64 6.74
N GLU A 243 34.01 -4.97 7.79
CA GLU A 243 33.17 -5.56 8.84
C GLU A 243 32.16 -4.52 9.32
N SER A 244 30.89 -4.92 9.40
CA SER A 244 29.81 -4.11 9.96
C SER A 244 28.95 -4.95 10.90
N GLU A 245 28.41 -4.32 11.94
CA GLU A 245 27.40 -4.95 12.79
C GLU A 245 26.03 -4.89 12.11
N PRO A 246 25.17 -5.89 12.36
CA PRO A 246 23.80 -5.85 11.88
C PRO A 246 23.04 -4.70 12.54
N LYS A 247 22.04 -4.17 11.85
CA LYS A 247 21.10 -3.19 12.38
C LYS A 247 19.71 -3.81 12.32
N ASP A 248 19.05 -3.90 13.47
CA ASP A 248 17.67 -4.37 13.54
C ASP A 248 16.72 -3.40 12.82
N GLY A 249 15.64 -3.93 12.28
CA GLY A 249 14.53 -3.14 11.75
C GLY A 249 13.81 -2.38 12.88
N GLU A 250 13.04 -1.40 12.48
CA GLU A 250 12.27 -0.57 13.41
C GLU A 250 10.95 -1.27 13.76
N ASP A 251 10.64 -1.38 15.05
CA ASP A 251 9.34 -1.84 15.51
C ASP A 251 8.25 -0.82 15.16
N ILE A 252 7.08 -1.29 14.76
CA ILE A 252 5.92 -0.45 14.49
C ILE A 252 4.73 -0.82 15.36
N THR A 253 3.99 0.18 15.83
CA THR A 253 2.73 -0.02 16.56
C THR A 253 1.58 0.46 15.67
N THR A 254 0.70 -0.47 15.30
CA THR A 254 -0.45 -0.20 14.44
C THR A 254 -1.61 0.42 15.23
N THR A 255 -2.58 0.98 14.51
CA THR A 255 -3.84 1.48 15.07
C THR A 255 -4.88 0.39 15.28
N ILE A 256 -4.59 -0.88 14.91
CA ILE A 256 -5.50 -2.01 15.06
C ILE A 256 -5.79 -2.28 16.53
N ASP A 257 -7.07 -2.28 16.87
CA ASP A 257 -7.59 -2.70 18.17
C ASP A 257 -8.00 -4.18 18.08
N LEU A 258 -7.21 -5.06 18.70
CA LEU A 258 -7.44 -6.50 18.63
C LEU A 258 -8.80 -6.93 19.19
N LYS A 259 -9.35 -6.19 20.16
CA LYS A 259 -10.69 -6.47 20.66
C LYS A 259 -11.75 -6.25 19.58
N VAL A 260 -11.68 -5.10 18.91
CA VAL A 260 -12.60 -4.80 17.80
C VAL A 260 -12.41 -5.77 16.64
N GLN A 261 -11.14 -6.04 16.30
CA GLN A 261 -10.78 -6.99 15.25
C GLN A 261 -11.34 -8.38 15.52
N GLN A 262 -11.22 -8.90 16.77
CA GLN A 262 -11.72 -10.21 17.16
C GLN A 262 -13.25 -10.25 17.11
N ILE A 263 -13.93 -9.28 17.71
CA ILE A 263 -15.40 -9.24 17.70
C ILE A 263 -15.93 -9.19 16.28
N ALA A 264 -15.33 -8.34 15.43
CA ALA A 264 -15.73 -8.21 14.03
C ALA A 264 -15.52 -9.53 13.26
N ALA A 265 -14.34 -10.14 13.37
CA ALA A 265 -14.01 -11.40 12.70
C ALA A 265 -14.94 -12.56 13.15
N ASP A 266 -15.20 -12.67 14.44
CA ASP A 266 -16.08 -13.70 15.00
C ASP A 266 -17.52 -13.60 14.45
N GLN A 267 -18.03 -12.37 14.32
CA GLN A 267 -19.39 -12.16 13.83
C GLN A 267 -19.57 -12.52 12.36
N VAL A 268 -18.55 -12.31 11.53
CA VAL A 268 -18.62 -12.60 10.09
C VAL A 268 -17.89 -13.89 9.69
N SER A 269 -17.50 -14.71 10.66
CA SER A 269 -16.75 -15.95 10.45
C SER A 269 -17.45 -16.90 9.48
N GLY A 270 -16.72 -17.37 8.47
CA GLY A 270 -17.23 -18.25 7.41
C GLY A 270 -17.98 -17.55 6.28
N GLU A 271 -18.11 -16.22 6.33
CA GLU A 271 -18.75 -15.41 5.29
C GLU A 271 -17.72 -14.86 4.29
N PHE A 272 -18.16 -14.61 3.05
CA PHE A 272 -17.44 -13.68 2.16
C PHE A 272 -17.82 -12.25 2.58
N ALA A 273 -17.10 -11.74 3.56
CA ALA A 273 -17.45 -10.48 4.22
C ALA A 273 -16.20 -9.69 4.64
N ALA A 274 -16.35 -8.37 4.68
CA ALA A 274 -15.37 -7.46 5.25
C ALA A 274 -16.03 -6.52 6.26
N VAL A 275 -15.33 -6.27 7.37
CA VAL A 275 -15.70 -5.27 8.38
C VAL A 275 -14.54 -4.30 8.53
N VAL A 276 -14.80 -3.02 8.31
CA VAL A 276 -13.83 -1.94 8.54
C VAL A 276 -14.38 -1.01 9.61
N MET A 277 -13.56 -0.66 10.60
CA MET A 277 -13.89 0.37 11.59
C MET A 277 -12.77 1.40 11.64
N VAL A 278 -13.13 2.69 11.59
CA VAL A 278 -12.19 3.81 11.70
C VAL A 278 -12.60 4.79 12.80
N GLU A 279 -11.63 5.49 13.37
CA GLU A 279 -11.88 6.66 14.23
C GLU A 279 -11.99 7.90 13.32
N PRO A 280 -13.15 8.61 13.33
CA PRO A 280 -13.45 9.64 12.34
C PRO A 280 -12.53 10.86 12.36
N SER A 281 -12.07 11.28 13.53
CA SER A 281 -11.33 12.56 13.67
C SER A 281 -9.87 12.44 13.25
N THR A 282 -9.28 11.24 13.35
CA THR A 282 -7.87 10.98 13.03
C THR A 282 -7.68 10.14 11.77
N GLY A 283 -8.71 9.39 11.34
CA GLY A 283 -8.59 8.39 10.28
C GLY A 283 -7.90 7.10 10.74
N GLN A 284 -7.67 6.92 12.05
CA GLN A 284 -7.08 5.68 12.57
C GLN A 284 -7.96 4.48 12.23
N VAL A 285 -7.34 3.48 11.60
CA VAL A 285 -8.03 2.23 11.23
C VAL A 285 -7.99 1.29 12.43
N LEU A 286 -9.14 1.07 13.06
CA LEU A 286 -9.29 0.29 14.30
C LEU A 286 -9.42 -1.20 14.03
N ALA A 287 -10.06 -1.56 12.92
CA ALA A 287 -10.21 -2.95 12.48
C ALA A 287 -10.33 -3.05 10.95
N MET A 288 -9.79 -4.14 10.41
CA MET A 288 -9.93 -4.60 9.03
C MET A 288 -10.12 -6.12 9.08
N ALA A 289 -11.33 -6.57 9.44
CA ALA A 289 -11.65 -7.97 9.64
C ALA A 289 -12.36 -8.58 8.43
N GLU A 290 -12.18 -9.87 8.24
CA GLU A 290 -12.78 -10.65 7.16
C GLU A 290 -13.39 -11.93 7.70
N GLY A 291 -14.42 -12.43 7.01
CA GLY A 291 -15.10 -13.67 7.40
C GLY A 291 -14.34 -14.95 7.06
N GLY A 292 -13.42 -14.88 6.11
CA GLY A 292 -12.49 -15.94 5.77
C GLY A 292 -11.06 -15.40 5.72
N SER A 293 -10.12 -16.12 6.30
CA SER A 293 -8.72 -15.72 6.34
C SER A 293 -7.81 -16.95 6.35
N TYR A 294 -6.50 -16.74 6.22
CA TYR A 294 -5.48 -17.77 6.20
C TYR A 294 -4.57 -17.65 7.42
N ASP A 295 -3.82 -18.70 7.74
CA ASP A 295 -2.78 -18.62 8.78
C ASP A 295 -1.42 -18.32 8.12
N PRO A 296 -0.83 -17.13 8.32
CA PRO A 296 0.44 -16.75 7.70
C PRO A 296 1.58 -17.70 8.11
N ASN A 297 1.53 -18.28 9.32
CA ASN A 297 2.57 -19.20 9.81
C ASN A 297 2.69 -20.46 8.95
N ARG A 298 1.62 -20.87 8.26
CA ARG A 298 1.63 -22.01 7.34
C ARG A 298 2.28 -21.69 5.99
N TRP A 299 2.34 -20.40 5.62
CA TRP A 299 2.88 -19.94 4.34
C TRP A 299 4.36 -19.63 4.37
N LEU A 300 4.97 -19.68 5.56
CA LEU A 300 6.41 -19.53 5.73
C LEU A 300 7.17 -20.84 5.43
N ASP A 301 6.45 -21.93 5.13
CA ASP A 301 7.09 -23.15 4.67
C ASP A 301 7.71 -22.91 3.28
N THR A 302 9.04 -22.82 3.27
CA THR A 302 9.88 -22.51 2.10
C THR A 302 9.80 -23.55 0.98
N ASN A 303 9.03 -24.62 1.17
CA ASN A 303 8.89 -25.73 0.23
C ASN A 303 7.67 -25.61 -0.71
N MET A 304 6.87 -24.56 -0.61
CA MET A 304 5.71 -24.36 -1.50
C MET A 304 6.20 -24.10 -2.92
N SER A 305 5.79 -24.96 -3.87
CA SER A 305 6.06 -24.74 -5.29
C SER A 305 5.28 -23.55 -5.85
N ALA A 306 5.76 -22.95 -6.95
CA ALA A 306 5.03 -21.87 -7.63
C ALA A 306 3.64 -22.31 -8.11
N GLU A 307 3.48 -23.60 -8.50
CA GLU A 307 2.20 -24.17 -8.91
C GLU A 307 1.24 -24.33 -7.73
N GLU A 308 1.73 -24.77 -6.58
CA GLU A 308 0.95 -24.87 -5.35
C GLU A 308 0.52 -23.50 -4.84
N TYR A 309 1.41 -22.50 -4.89
CA TYR A 309 1.09 -21.10 -4.59
C TYR A 309 -0.04 -20.58 -5.50
N ALA A 310 0.08 -20.79 -6.83
CA ALA A 310 -0.92 -20.36 -7.79
C ALA A 310 -2.28 -21.06 -7.56
N ALA A 311 -2.28 -22.36 -7.26
CA ALA A 311 -3.49 -23.12 -6.95
C ALA A 311 -4.17 -22.62 -5.67
N ASN A 312 -3.40 -22.27 -4.66
CA ASN A 312 -3.93 -21.70 -3.42
C ASN A 312 -4.54 -20.30 -3.63
N VAL A 313 -3.88 -19.45 -4.45
CA VAL A 313 -4.43 -18.14 -4.84
C VAL A 313 -5.75 -18.31 -5.59
N GLU A 314 -5.83 -19.24 -6.54
CA GLU A 314 -7.06 -19.54 -7.27
C GLU A 314 -8.17 -20.10 -6.36
N ALA A 315 -7.80 -20.87 -5.35
CA ALA A 315 -8.72 -21.37 -4.33
C ALA A 315 -9.11 -20.30 -3.27
N GLY A 316 -8.61 -19.06 -3.38
CA GLY A 316 -8.89 -17.99 -2.42
C GLY A 316 -8.20 -18.16 -1.06
N VAL A 317 -7.22 -19.05 -0.97
CA VAL A 317 -6.52 -19.39 0.28
C VAL A 317 -5.38 -18.40 0.57
N ILE A 318 -4.85 -17.74 -0.44
CA ILE A 318 -3.88 -16.64 -0.29
C ILE A 318 -4.55 -15.36 -0.79
N PRO A 319 -5.11 -14.55 0.09
CA PRO A 319 -5.69 -13.28 -0.31
C PRO A 319 -4.59 -12.32 -0.78
N GLY A 320 -4.91 -11.51 -1.78
CA GLY A 320 -4.06 -10.42 -2.23
C GLY A 320 -4.00 -9.31 -1.19
N ASN A 321 -4.88 -8.31 -1.30
CA ASN A 321 -4.90 -7.15 -0.40
C ASN A 321 -5.97 -7.22 0.70
N GLY A 322 -6.74 -8.29 0.79
CA GLY A 322 -7.93 -8.40 1.64
C GLY A 322 -9.18 -7.73 1.05
N LEU A 323 -10.36 -8.28 1.37
CA LEU A 323 -11.66 -7.81 0.86
C LEU A 323 -11.95 -6.35 1.24
N PHE A 324 -11.44 -5.89 2.37
CA PHE A 324 -11.61 -4.50 2.81
C PHE A 324 -10.88 -3.48 1.91
N ALA A 325 -9.87 -3.92 1.15
CA ALA A 325 -9.09 -3.11 0.23
C ALA A 325 -9.49 -3.30 -1.25
N ASP A 326 -10.20 -4.38 -1.58
CA ASP A 326 -10.73 -4.62 -2.91
C ASP A 326 -12.00 -3.79 -3.16
N ARG A 327 -12.34 -3.56 -4.42
CA ARG A 327 -13.48 -2.71 -4.78
C ARG A 327 -14.69 -3.53 -5.20
N PHE A 328 -15.84 -3.11 -4.71
CA PHE A 328 -17.14 -3.74 -4.95
C PHE A 328 -18.21 -2.70 -5.29
N THR A 329 -19.30 -3.14 -5.90
CA THR A 329 -20.46 -2.31 -6.18
C THR A 329 -21.16 -1.92 -4.87
N PRO A 330 -21.28 -0.61 -4.53
CA PRO A 330 -21.72 -0.16 -3.21
C PRO A 330 -23.23 -0.23 -2.97
N GLY A 331 -24.03 -0.37 -4.03
CA GLY A 331 -25.48 -0.27 -3.91
C GLY A 331 -25.91 1.04 -3.24
N SER A 332 -27.02 1.01 -2.49
CA SER A 332 -27.60 2.22 -1.90
C SER A 332 -26.73 2.95 -0.87
N THR A 333 -25.57 2.41 -0.46
CA THR A 333 -24.61 3.20 0.34
C THR A 333 -24.00 4.35 -0.46
N GLN A 334 -24.01 4.26 -1.81
CA GLN A 334 -23.63 5.36 -2.73
C GLN A 334 -24.48 6.62 -2.58
N LYS A 335 -25.71 6.50 -2.09
CA LYS A 335 -26.65 7.62 -1.95
C LYS A 335 -26.13 8.74 -1.05
N LEU A 336 -25.25 8.43 -0.10
CA LEU A 336 -24.55 9.46 0.68
C LEU A 336 -23.68 10.33 -0.22
N SER A 337 -22.87 9.72 -1.08
CA SER A 337 -22.03 10.47 -2.03
C SER A 337 -22.86 11.33 -2.97
N THR A 338 -23.94 10.79 -3.53
CA THR A 338 -24.88 11.54 -4.38
C THR A 338 -25.54 12.69 -3.62
N THR A 339 -25.90 12.49 -2.35
CA THR A 339 -26.45 13.54 -1.48
C THR A 339 -25.41 14.65 -1.25
N TYR A 340 -24.17 14.33 -0.93
CA TYR A 340 -23.10 15.30 -0.77
C TYR A 340 -22.90 16.14 -2.04
N ILE A 341 -22.85 15.49 -3.20
CA ILE A 341 -22.68 16.16 -4.48
C ILE A 341 -23.85 17.10 -4.75
N GLY A 342 -25.09 16.63 -4.58
CA GLY A 342 -26.29 17.41 -4.83
C GLY A 342 -26.45 18.63 -3.92
N LEU A 343 -26.18 18.46 -2.62
CA LEU A 343 -26.21 19.56 -1.65
C LEU A 343 -25.08 20.57 -1.89
N LYS A 344 -23.88 20.11 -2.27
CA LYS A 344 -22.73 20.98 -2.51
C LYS A 344 -22.88 21.83 -3.78
N ASN A 345 -23.46 21.27 -4.85
CA ASN A 345 -23.64 21.99 -6.12
C ASN A 345 -24.99 22.71 -6.23
N GLY A 346 -25.89 22.57 -5.24
CA GLY A 346 -27.18 23.22 -5.19
C GLY A 346 -28.30 22.52 -6.00
N THR A 347 -28.06 21.33 -6.54
CA THR A 347 -29.12 20.51 -7.16
C THR A 347 -30.10 19.97 -6.11
N LEU A 348 -29.61 19.74 -4.90
CA LEU A 348 -30.43 19.36 -3.74
C LEU A 348 -30.39 20.44 -2.65
N THR A 349 -31.50 20.55 -1.93
CA THR A 349 -31.62 21.15 -0.61
C THR A 349 -32.33 20.15 0.31
N PRO A 350 -32.36 20.34 1.63
CA PRO A 350 -33.13 19.50 2.54
C PRO A 350 -34.62 19.38 2.15
N GLU A 351 -35.22 20.40 1.50
CA GLU A 351 -36.61 20.47 1.08
C GLU A 351 -36.84 19.91 -0.33
N SER A 352 -35.77 19.58 -1.06
CA SER A 352 -35.89 19.03 -2.42
C SER A 352 -36.67 17.73 -2.43
N GLY A 353 -37.54 17.57 -3.43
CA GLY A 353 -38.39 16.39 -3.55
C GLY A 353 -39.01 16.22 -4.93
N TYR A 354 -39.61 15.07 -5.10
CA TYR A 354 -40.31 14.69 -6.33
C TYR A 354 -41.65 14.04 -6.02
N GLU A 355 -42.65 14.31 -6.88
CA GLU A 355 -43.85 13.48 -6.94
C GLU A 355 -43.48 12.14 -7.59
N ILE A 356 -43.57 11.05 -6.82
CA ILE A 356 -43.22 9.68 -7.26
C ILE A 356 -44.39 8.73 -6.95
N TYR A 357 -44.84 8.02 -7.97
CA TYR A 357 -45.93 7.04 -7.87
C TYR A 357 -45.51 5.70 -8.48
N GLY A 358 -45.95 4.62 -7.88
CA GLY A 358 -45.61 3.25 -8.31
C GLY A 358 -44.20 2.81 -7.93
N GLU A 359 -43.84 1.64 -8.38
CA GLU A 359 -42.54 0.99 -8.06
C GLU A 359 -41.48 1.25 -9.13
N ASP A 360 -41.93 1.52 -10.38
CA ASP A 360 -41.08 1.68 -11.55
C ASP A 360 -41.15 3.09 -12.13
N TRP A 361 -40.02 3.60 -12.61
CA TRP A 361 -39.94 4.90 -13.25
C TRP A 361 -38.97 4.92 -14.42
N ALA A 362 -39.34 5.68 -15.46
CA ALA A 362 -38.47 6.12 -16.54
C ALA A 362 -38.86 7.56 -16.90
N PRO A 363 -37.95 8.37 -17.50
CA PRO A 363 -38.27 9.74 -17.92
C PRO A 363 -39.33 9.78 -19.05
N PRO A 364 -39.96 10.93 -19.28
CA PRO A 364 -40.81 11.13 -20.46
C PRO A 364 -40.03 10.80 -21.74
N GLY A 365 -40.57 9.92 -22.58
CA GLY A 365 -39.88 9.36 -23.74
C GLY A 365 -39.30 7.97 -23.51
N GLY A 366 -39.06 7.64 -22.28
CA GLY A 366 -38.62 6.28 -21.81
C GLY A 366 -37.23 5.87 -22.23
N TRP A 367 -36.79 4.75 -21.70
CA TRP A 367 -35.53 4.04 -22.04
C TRP A 367 -35.84 2.65 -22.62
N GLY A 368 -36.87 2.54 -23.47
CA GLY A 368 -37.35 1.25 -23.94
C GLY A 368 -38.03 0.45 -22.82
N SER A 369 -37.56 -0.76 -22.59
CA SER A 369 -38.05 -1.58 -21.48
C SER A 369 -37.39 -1.27 -20.13
N TYR A 370 -36.31 -0.49 -20.12
CA TYR A 370 -35.56 -0.18 -18.90
C TYR A 370 -36.33 0.79 -17.99
N LYS A 371 -36.34 0.49 -16.70
CA LYS A 371 -36.92 1.34 -15.66
C LYS A 371 -36.09 1.25 -14.39
N VAL A 372 -36.01 2.34 -13.66
CA VAL A 372 -35.50 2.36 -12.29
C VAL A 372 -36.58 1.80 -11.37
N HIS A 373 -36.23 0.77 -10.61
CA HIS A 373 -37.11 0.13 -9.62
C HIS A 373 -36.78 0.60 -8.20
N ARG A 374 -37.79 0.80 -7.34
CA ARG A 374 -37.63 1.04 -5.90
C ARG A 374 -38.31 -0.07 -5.07
N VAL A 375 -37.67 -0.42 -3.97
CA VAL A 375 -38.10 -1.57 -3.14
C VAL A 375 -39.30 -1.22 -2.25
N VAL A 376 -39.32 -0.01 -1.69
CA VAL A 376 -40.38 0.45 -0.78
C VAL A 376 -41.27 1.44 -1.50
N PRO A 377 -42.51 1.08 -1.89
CA PRO A 377 -43.43 1.99 -2.54
C PRO A 377 -43.97 3.01 -1.55
N TYR A 378 -43.57 4.26 -1.73
CA TYR A 378 -44.07 5.42 -1.00
C TYR A 378 -44.62 6.42 -2.01
N ASN A 379 -45.94 6.51 -2.13
CA ASN A 379 -46.60 7.31 -3.18
C ASN A 379 -46.85 8.76 -2.73
N GLY A 380 -46.58 9.72 -3.62
CA GLY A 380 -46.76 11.13 -3.41
C GLY A 380 -45.46 11.91 -3.40
N TRP A 381 -45.38 12.95 -2.58
CA TRP A 381 -44.18 13.75 -2.43
C TRP A 381 -43.10 12.98 -1.65
N VAL A 382 -42.01 12.69 -2.31
CA VAL A 382 -40.81 12.07 -1.72
C VAL A 382 -39.73 13.15 -1.61
N ASP A 383 -39.45 13.58 -0.39
CA ASP A 383 -38.37 14.54 -0.09
C ASP A 383 -37.05 13.83 0.14
N LEU A 384 -35.95 14.60 0.26
CA LEU A 384 -34.61 14.04 0.46
C LEU A 384 -34.53 13.17 1.75
N LYS A 385 -35.20 13.59 2.84
CA LYS A 385 -35.23 12.80 4.09
C LYS A 385 -35.90 11.44 3.86
N SER A 386 -37.09 11.44 3.28
CA SER A 386 -37.82 10.21 2.94
C SER A 386 -37.03 9.32 1.99
N ALA A 387 -36.35 9.91 0.99
CA ALA A 387 -35.53 9.19 0.04
C ALA A 387 -34.33 8.49 0.70
N LEU A 388 -33.73 9.09 1.71
CA LEU A 388 -32.66 8.46 2.52
C LEU A 388 -33.22 7.36 3.43
N VAL A 389 -34.34 7.62 4.12
CA VAL A 389 -34.99 6.67 5.04
C VAL A 389 -35.44 5.42 4.31
N TYR A 390 -36.19 5.56 3.24
CA TYR A 390 -36.75 4.44 2.46
C TYR A 390 -35.85 3.97 1.32
N SER A 391 -34.66 4.56 1.20
CA SER A 391 -33.68 4.20 0.17
C SER A 391 -34.22 4.26 -1.27
N ASP A 392 -34.91 5.35 -1.63
CA ASP A 392 -35.63 5.49 -2.90
C ASP A 392 -34.69 5.66 -4.10
N ASN A 393 -34.60 4.65 -4.97
CA ASN A 393 -33.76 4.68 -6.17
C ASN A 393 -34.25 5.73 -7.19
N ILE A 394 -35.58 5.91 -7.32
CA ILE A 394 -36.18 6.82 -8.31
C ILE A 394 -35.82 8.26 -7.96
N PHE A 395 -35.85 8.62 -6.67
CA PHE A 395 -35.43 9.94 -6.22
C PHE A 395 -33.98 10.23 -6.65
N PHE A 396 -33.04 9.33 -6.32
CA PHE A 396 -31.63 9.53 -6.63
C PHE A 396 -31.32 9.49 -8.13
N ALA A 397 -31.98 8.62 -8.89
CA ALA A 397 -31.87 8.59 -10.35
C ALA A 397 -32.28 9.94 -10.97
N ARG A 398 -33.42 10.49 -10.54
CA ARG A 398 -33.90 11.82 -11.01
C ARG A 398 -32.95 12.93 -10.60
N THR A 399 -32.44 12.88 -9.37
CA THR A 399 -31.44 13.85 -8.88
C THR A 399 -30.19 13.87 -9.74
N ALA A 400 -29.65 12.70 -10.12
CA ALA A 400 -28.47 12.65 -10.99
C ALA A 400 -28.75 13.16 -12.41
N LEU A 401 -29.93 12.88 -12.97
CA LEU A 401 -30.32 13.40 -14.26
C LEU A 401 -30.50 14.94 -14.24
N ASP A 402 -31.09 15.48 -13.17
CA ASP A 402 -31.21 16.93 -12.97
C ASP A 402 -29.84 17.59 -12.74
N MET A 403 -28.93 16.90 -12.10
CA MET A 403 -27.52 17.31 -11.86
C MET A 403 -26.72 17.35 -13.17
N GLY A 404 -26.91 16.36 -14.02
CA GLY A 404 -26.18 16.17 -15.28
C GLY A 404 -24.80 15.52 -15.12
N TYR A 405 -24.22 15.11 -16.25
CA TYR A 405 -23.00 14.31 -16.31
C TYR A 405 -21.80 14.99 -15.70
N ASP A 406 -21.54 16.24 -16.08
CA ASP A 406 -20.35 16.97 -15.62
C ASP A 406 -20.36 17.18 -14.11
N ALA A 407 -21.49 17.61 -13.55
CA ALA A 407 -21.59 17.86 -12.12
C ALA A 407 -21.50 16.56 -11.31
N PHE A 408 -22.12 15.47 -11.79
CA PHE A 408 -22.04 14.18 -11.14
C PHE A 408 -20.61 13.60 -11.21
N ASN A 409 -19.99 13.53 -12.40
CA ASN A 409 -18.64 13.02 -12.58
C ASN A 409 -17.59 13.79 -11.76
N ASN A 410 -17.66 15.15 -11.82
CA ASN A 410 -16.75 16.00 -11.04
C ASN A 410 -17.01 15.88 -9.53
N GLY A 411 -18.27 15.75 -9.13
CA GLY A 411 -18.64 15.51 -7.75
C GLY A 411 -18.08 14.19 -7.21
N MET A 412 -18.21 13.10 -7.97
CA MET A 412 -17.63 11.80 -7.61
C MET A 412 -16.11 11.91 -7.43
N LYS A 413 -15.42 12.55 -8.38
CA LYS A 413 -13.96 12.79 -8.27
C LYS A 413 -13.60 13.62 -7.04
N SER A 414 -14.42 14.62 -6.69
CA SER A 414 -14.20 15.44 -5.49
C SER A 414 -14.35 14.68 -4.17
N LEU A 415 -14.90 13.46 -4.19
CA LEU A 415 -15.00 12.51 -3.09
C LEU A 415 -13.93 11.41 -3.16
N GLY A 416 -12.94 11.55 -4.06
CA GLY A 416 -11.81 10.63 -4.21
C GLY A 416 -12.09 9.40 -5.10
N TYR A 417 -13.21 9.36 -5.85
CA TYR A 417 -13.43 8.30 -6.83
C TYR A 417 -12.46 8.45 -8.01
N GLY A 418 -11.84 7.34 -8.41
CA GLY A 418 -10.82 7.31 -9.45
C GLY A 418 -9.43 7.76 -8.99
N GLU A 419 -9.28 8.12 -7.72
CA GLU A 419 -8.00 8.46 -7.11
C GLU A 419 -7.52 7.33 -6.18
N LYS A 420 -6.20 7.20 -6.05
CA LYS A 420 -5.61 6.27 -5.09
C LYS A 420 -5.90 6.77 -3.67
N VAL A 421 -6.46 5.91 -2.82
CA VAL A 421 -6.56 6.20 -1.38
C VAL A 421 -5.13 6.43 -0.84
N PRO A 422 -4.86 7.60 -0.21
CA PRO A 422 -3.52 7.90 0.28
C PRO A 422 -3.12 6.99 1.44
N GLY A 423 -1.83 6.75 1.61
CA GLY A 423 -1.30 5.91 2.70
C GLY A 423 -0.38 4.82 2.19
N ALA A 424 0.28 4.14 3.12
CA ALA A 424 1.24 3.08 2.83
C ALA A 424 0.54 1.78 2.39
N TYR A 425 -0.64 1.48 2.95
CA TYR A 425 -1.40 0.28 2.60
C TYR A 425 -2.00 0.39 1.20
N SER A 426 -1.88 -0.68 0.41
CA SER A 426 -2.40 -0.70 -0.97
C SER A 426 -3.91 -0.98 -0.97
N VAL A 427 -4.70 -0.01 -1.41
CA VAL A 427 -6.14 -0.11 -1.60
C VAL A 427 -6.44 0.01 -3.09
N GLN A 428 -7.32 -0.86 -3.60
CA GLN A 428 -7.73 -0.81 -4.99
C GLN A 428 -8.46 0.50 -5.28
N THR A 429 -8.03 1.21 -6.33
CA THR A 429 -8.60 2.50 -6.70
C THR A 429 -10.08 2.34 -7.06
N SER A 430 -10.95 3.11 -6.41
CA SER A 430 -12.38 3.15 -6.74
C SER A 430 -12.62 3.64 -8.18
N GLN A 431 -13.75 3.30 -8.75
CA GLN A 431 -14.09 3.74 -10.09
C GLN A 431 -15.52 4.28 -10.18
N ILE A 432 -15.74 5.23 -11.07
CA ILE A 432 -17.06 5.68 -11.52
C ILE A 432 -17.53 4.75 -12.63
N THR A 433 -16.69 4.55 -13.63
CA THR A 433 -16.81 3.58 -14.73
C THR A 433 -15.41 3.07 -15.10
N ALA A 434 -15.33 2.05 -15.95
CA ALA A 434 -14.06 1.58 -16.50
C ALA A 434 -13.28 2.69 -17.23
N ASP A 435 -13.99 3.63 -17.87
CA ASP A 435 -13.41 4.78 -18.58
C ASP A 435 -13.17 6.00 -17.66
N GLY A 436 -13.51 5.89 -16.36
CA GLY A 436 -13.31 6.93 -15.36
C GLY A 436 -14.38 8.02 -15.30
N VAL A 437 -15.34 8.03 -16.22
CA VAL A 437 -16.48 8.96 -16.28
C VAL A 437 -17.68 8.31 -16.94
N ILE A 438 -18.88 8.76 -16.58
CA ILE A 438 -20.12 8.42 -17.31
C ILE A 438 -20.18 9.32 -18.53
N ALA A 439 -20.26 8.73 -19.72
CA ALA A 439 -20.29 9.45 -20.97
C ALA A 439 -21.63 10.19 -21.18
N ASP A 440 -21.58 11.36 -21.82
CA ASP A 440 -22.77 12.13 -22.21
C ASP A 440 -23.74 11.28 -23.04
N GLY A 441 -25.03 11.39 -22.75
CA GLY A 441 -26.07 10.62 -23.41
C GLY A 441 -26.32 9.22 -22.83
N HIS A 442 -25.53 8.77 -21.87
CA HIS A 442 -25.75 7.49 -21.18
C HIS A 442 -26.62 7.65 -19.94
N GLU A 443 -27.88 8.10 -20.14
CA GLU A 443 -28.82 8.47 -19.06
C GLU A 443 -29.07 7.33 -18.06
N THR A 444 -29.22 6.08 -18.51
CA THR A 444 -29.42 4.94 -17.63
C THR A 444 -28.20 4.69 -16.74
N GLY A 445 -26.99 4.79 -17.30
CA GLY A 445 -25.76 4.68 -16.53
C GLY A 445 -25.61 5.79 -15.49
N LEU A 446 -25.98 7.04 -15.81
CA LEU A 446 -26.01 8.15 -14.87
C LEU A 446 -27.03 7.91 -13.75
N ALA A 447 -28.24 7.49 -14.10
CA ALA A 447 -29.31 7.18 -13.16
C ALA A 447 -28.90 6.07 -12.18
N ASP A 448 -28.35 4.98 -12.69
CA ASP A 448 -27.95 3.80 -11.90
C ASP A 448 -26.75 4.10 -10.99
N SER A 449 -25.80 4.87 -11.47
CA SER A 449 -24.63 5.29 -10.69
C SER A 449 -25.01 6.10 -9.45
N ALA A 450 -26.13 6.83 -9.50
CA ALA A 450 -26.58 7.65 -8.38
C ALA A 450 -26.98 6.86 -7.13
N TYR A 451 -27.38 5.60 -7.32
CA TYR A 451 -27.72 4.69 -6.22
C TYR A 451 -26.80 3.47 -6.13
N GLY A 452 -25.61 3.59 -6.77
CA GLY A 452 -24.49 2.66 -6.58
C GLY A 452 -24.59 1.37 -7.37
N GLN A 453 -25.18 1.44 -8.55
CA GLN A 453 -25.22 0.37 -9.55
C GLN A 453 -24.37 0.75 -10.77
N TYR A 454 -24.62 0.13 -11.92
CA TYR A 454 -23.86 0.28 -13.16
C TYR A 454 -22.41 -0.17 -12.96
N GLN A 455 -21.42 0.73 -13.10
CA GLN A 455 -20.00 0.39 -13.00
C GLN A 455 -19.31 1.03 -11.77
N VAL A 456 -20.08 1.65 -10.89
CA VAL A 456 -19.50 2.23 -9.67
C VAL A 456 -18.97 1.13 -8.76
N GLN A 457 -17.69 1.27 -8.36
CA GLN A 457 -17.05 0.35 -7.42
C GLN A 457 -16.18 1.11 -6.43
N ILE A 458 -16.19 0.68 -5.18
CA ILE A 458 -15.44 1.28 -4.08
C ILE A 458 -15.04 0.20 -3.07
N SER A 459 -13.93 0.40 -2.36
CA SER A 459 -13.52 -0.51 -1.30
C SER A 459 -14.29 -0.24 0.01
N PRO A 460 -14.50 -1.27 0.85
CA PRO A 460 -15.07 -1.07 2.19
C PRO A 460 -14.31 -0.03 3.01
N LEU A 461 -12.99 0.01 2.92
CA LEU A 461 -12.19 1.01 3.61
C LEU A 461 -12.50 2.44 3.13
N GLN A 462 -12.48 2.69 1.82
CA GLN A 462 -12.78 4.04 1.30
C GLN A 462 -14.22 4.45 1.60
N GLN A 463 -15.17 3.51 1.52
CA GLN A 463 -16.56 3.77 1.87
C GLN A 463 -16.69 4.15 3.35
N THR A 464 -15.98 3.46 4.25
CA THR A 464 -15.94 3.81 5.68
C THR A 464 -15.42 5.22 5.91
N LEU A 465 -14.34 5.62 5.21
CA LEU A 465 -13.77 6.97 5.32
C LEU A 465 -14.75 8.06 4.83
N ILE A 466 -15.52 7.80 3.76
CA ILE A 466 -16.56 8.74 3.30
C ILE A 466 -17.65 8.89 4.37
N TYR A 467 -18.13 7.78 4.97
CA TYR A 467 -19.12 7.83 6.04
C TYR A 467 -18.59 8.47 7.32
N ALA A 468 -17.30 8.29 7.64
CA ALA A 468 -16.65 8.91 8.78
C ALA A 468 -16.70 10.45 8.74
N SER A 469 -16.78 11.05 7.56
CA SER A 469 -16.91 12.49 7.39
C SER A 469 -18.18 13.07 8.03
N LEU A 470 -19.24 12.25 8.22
CA LEU A 470 -20.45 12.62 8.96
C LEU A 470 -20.19 12.85 10.46
N GLN A 471 -19.10 12.32 11.00
CA GLN A 471 -18.71 12.49 12.40
C GLN A 471 -17.47 13.41 12.54
N ASN A 472 -16.98 13.97 11.42
CA ASN A 472 -15.76 14.79 11.39
C ASN A 472 -15.97 16.12 10.65
N GLY A 473 -17.17 16.71 10.76
CA GLY A 473 -17.45 18.05 10.20
C GLY A 473 -17.25 18.14 8.68
N GLY A 474 -17.52 17.06 7.94
CA GLY A 474 -17.39 17.01 6.47
C GLY A 474 -15.95 16.83 5.98
N LYS A 475 -15.05 16.30 6.81
CA LYS A 475 -13.67 15.99 6.42
C LYS A 475 -13.50 14.49 6.27
N ILE A 476 -13.00 14.07 5.11
CA ILE A 476 -12.54 12.70 4.89
C ILE A 476 -11.06 12.66 5.24
N MET A 477 -10.71 11.87 6.24
CA MET A 477 -9.32 11.71 6.67
C MET A 477 -8.57 10.74 5.77
N LYS A 478 -7.27 10.94 5.62
CA LYS A 478 -6.35 9.93 5.14
C LYS A 478 -6.35 8.76 6.14
N PRO A 479 -6.44 7.50 5.70
CA PRO A 479 -6.36 6.38 6.63
C PRO A 479 -4.99 6.37 7.32
N CYS A 480 -5.02 6.27 8.64
CA CYS A 480 -3.87 6.23 9.52
C CYS A 480 -3.74 4.81 10.08
N TYR A 481 -2.61 4.17 9.87
CA TYR A 481 -2.39 2.76 10.24
C TYR A 481 -1.40 2.58 11.39
N LEU A 482 -0.58 3.60 11.68
CA LEU A 482 0.40 3.55 12.78
C LEU A 482 0.09 4.62 13.83
N MET A 483 0.40 4.30 15.10
CA MET A 483 0.18 5.20 16.23
C MET A 483 1.09 6.45 16.20
N ASP A 484 2.21 6.38 15.48
CA ASP A 484 3.16 7.50 15.31
C ASP A 484 2.89 8.33 14.04
N GLU A 485 1.95 7.92 13.17
CA GLU A 485 1.49 8.73 12.05
C GLU A 485 0.64 9.90 12.53
N LYS A 486 0.84 11.07 11.91
CA LYS A 486 0.01 12.24 12.19
C LYS A 486 -1.28 12.18 11.40
N PRO A 487 -2.44 12.47 12.02
CA PRO A 487 -3.69 12.60 11.29
C PRO A 487 -3.58 13.68 10.20
N GLU A 488 -4.04 13.35 9.01
CA GLU A 488 -4.07 14.24 7.85
C GLU A 488 -5.45 14.21 7.19
N VAL A 489 -5.94 15.37 6.78
CA VAL A 489 -7.17 15.47 5.99
C VAL A 489 -6.85 15.12 4.54
N TRP A 490 -7.56 14.15 3.98
CA TRP A 490 -7.48 13.83 2.55
C TRP A 490 -8.37 14.75 1.72
N ILE A 491 -9.65 14.89 2.11
CA ILE A 491 -10.62 15.73 1.41
C ILE A 491 -11.37 16.56 2.46
N ASP A 492 -11.47 17.87 2.23
CA ASP A 492 -12.17 18.80 3.15
C ASP A 492 -13.45 19.35 2.50
N GLY A 493 -14.41 19.68 3.35
CA GLY A 493 -15.61 20.43 2.96
C GLY A 493 -16.53 19.64 2.03
N VAL A 494 -16.74 18.33 2.28
CA VAL A 494 -17.70 17.54 1.48
C VAL A 494 -19.15 17.93 1.80
N ALA A 495 -19.43 18.41 3.02
CA ALA A 495 -20.73 18.90 3.47
C ALA A 495 -20.56 19.96 4.57
N THR A 496 -21.57 20.82 4.76
CA THR A 496 -21.67 21.74 5.90
C THR A 496 -22.20 21.00 7.14
N GLN A 497 -22.02 21.58 8.33
CA GLN A 497 -22.56 20.98 9.56
C GLN A 497 -24.08 20.82 9.52
N GLU A 498 -24.80 21.80 8.96
CA GLU A 498 -26.25 21.74 8.76
C GLU A 498 -26.66 20.53 7.90
N HIS A 499 -25.95 20.29 6.80
CA HIS A 499 -26.18 19.13 5.94
C HIS A 499 -25.87 17.81 6.66
N ILE A 500 -24.79 17.78 7.45
CA ILE A 500 -24.40 16.61 8.24
C ILE A 500 -25.48 16.26 9.26
N ASP A 501 -25.96 17.26 10.01
CA ASP A 501 -27.00 17.06 11.01
C ASP A 501 -28.28 16.53 10.39
N PHE A 502 -28.69 17.10 9.25
CA PHE A 502 -29.84 16.63 8.47
C PHE A 502 -29.67 15.17 8.00
N ILE A 503 -28.50 14.84 7.43
CA ILE A 503 -28.22 13.49 6.94
C ILE A 503 -28.19 12.49 8.10
N ASN A 504 -27.51 12.81 9.20
CA ASN A 504 -27.45 11.95 10.39
C ASN A 504 -28.83 11.69 10.98
N ASP A 505 -29.72 12.70 11.01
CA ASP A 505 -31.11 12.53 11.47
C ASP A 505 -31.90 11.60 10.54
N ALA A 506 -31.76 11.77 9.21
CA ALA A 506 -32.41 10.90 8.23
C ALA A 506 -31.90 9.44 8.33
N LEU A 507 -30.58 9.24 8.48
CA LEU A 507 -29.99 7.90 8.61
C LEU A 507 -30.31 7.25 9.97
N ARG A 508 -30.49 8.04 11.03
CA ARG A 508 -31.02 7.52 12.30
C ARG A 508 -32.44 7.04 12.15
N ASP A 509 -33.31 7.80 11.49
CA ASP A 509 -34.69 7.40 11.21
C ASP A 509 -34.73 6.15 10.32
N ALA A 510 -33.78 5.99 9.36
CA ALA A 510 -33.66 4.78 8.55
C ALA A 510 -33.38 3.54 9.41
N VAL A 511 -32.52 3.64 10.41
CA VAL A 511 -32.26 2.55 11.36
C VAL A 511 -33.53 2.21 12.14
N LEU A 512 -34.21 3.20 12.70
CA LEU A 512 -35.40 2.99 13.54
C LEU A 512 -36.58 2.38 12.75
N VAL A 513 -36.76 2.82 11.49
CA VAL A 513 -37.95 2.46 10.70
C VAL A 513 -37.71 1.23 9.83
N GLN A 514 -36.51 1.10 9.23
CA GLN A 514 -36.22 0.07 8.24
C GLN A 514 -35.31 -1.04 8.77
N HIS A 515 -34.37 -0.74 9.66
CA HIS A 515 -33.30 -1.65 10.06
C HIS A 515 -33.13 -1.76 11.59
N PRO A 516 -34.21 -2.09 12.33
CA PRO A 516 -34.16 -2.09 13.81
C PRO A 516 -33.17 -3.10 14.40
N LEU A 517 -32.65 -4.06 13.61
CA LEU A 517 -31.60 -4.97 14.03
C LEU A 517 -30.26 -4.27 14.32
N ALA A 518 -30.07 -3.08 13.78
CA ALA A 518 -28.90 -2.23 14.07
C ALA A 518 -29.16 -1.25 15.23
N ASP A 519 -30.37 -1.18 15.78
CA ASP A 519 -30.69 -0.31 16.93
C ASP A 519 -30.27 -1.00 18.23
N VAL A 520 -29.16 -0.55 18.80
CA VAL A 520 -28.52 -1.14 19.97
C VAL A 520 -28.81 -0.28 21.20
N GLU A 521 -29.20 -0.93 22.30
CA GLU A 521 -29.41 -0.25 23.58
C GLU A 521 -28.12 0.46 24.05
N GLY A 522 -28.22 1.72 24.40
CA GLY A 522 -27.08 2.55 24.82
C GLY A 522 -26.31 3.20 23.67
N ALA A 523 -26.68 2.92 22.41
CA ALA A 523 -26.12 3.56 21.23
C ALA A 523 -27.20 4.33 20.44
N LYS A 524 -26.77 5.30 19.65
CA LYS A 524 -27.64 6.04 18.70
C LYS A 524 -27.12 5.83 17.29
N ILE A 525 -27.34 4.63 16.76
CA ILE A 525 -26.79 4.26 15.45
C ILE A 525 -27.48 5.04 14.33
N SER A 526 -26.68 5.73 13.52
CA SER A 526 -27.04 6.38 12.25
C SER A 526 -26.34 5.63 11.14
N ALA A 527 -27.09 5.02 10.21
CA ALA A 527 -26.47 4.15 9.21
C ALA A 527 -27.31 4.06 7.93
N LYS A 528 -26.63 3.71 6.82
CA LYS A 528 -27.24 3.44 5.53
C LYS A 528 -26.91 2.03 5.07
N THR A 529 -27.95 1.29 4.71
CA THR A 529 -27.81 0.00 4.03
C THR A 529 -27.65 0.16 2.53
N GLY A 530 -27.09 -0.87 1.92
CA GLY A 530 -27.01 -1.05 0.48
C GLY A 530 -27.20 -2.50 0.10
N THR A 531 -27.90 -2.73 -1.01
CA THR A 531 -27.93 -4.03 -1.69
C THR A 531 -27.56 -3.77 -3.13
N ALA A 532 -26.52 -4.43 -3.60
CA ALA A 532 -26.07 -4.33 -4.99
C ALA A 532 -26.30 -5.66 -5.70
N GLU A 533 -27.00 -5.63 -6.81
CA GLU A 533 -27.10 -6.77 -7.72
C GLU A 533 -25.75 -6.93 -8.45
N VAL A 534 -25.13 -8.09 -8.33
CA VAL A 534 -23.84 -8.39 -8.92
C VAL A 534 -23.90 -9.71 -9.71
N GLY A 535 -22.86 -9.98 -10.50
CA GLY A 535 -22.85 -11.13 -11.41
C GLY A 535 -23.47 -10.80 -12.78
N SER A 536 -23.26 -11.67 -13.75
CA SER A 536 -23.69 -11.46 -15.14
C SER A 536 -25.21 -11.55 -15.34
N ASP A 537 -25.91 -12.18 -14.40
CA ASP A 537 -27.36 -12.39 -14.40
C ASP A 537 -28.10 -11.64 -13.29
N GLY A 538 -27.35 -10.89 -12.44
CA GLY A 538 -27.94 -10.16 -11.30
C GLY A 538 -28.48 -11.07 -10.19
N SER A 539 -28.17 -12.36 -10.20
CA SER A 539 -28.72 -13.34 -9.25
C SER A 539 -28.06 -13.29 -7.88
N THR A 540 -26.87 -12.66 -7.78
CA THR A 540 -26.12 -12.53 -6.52
C THR A 540 -26.25 -11.12 -5.98
N ASN A 541 -26.51 -11.01 -4.69
CA ASN A 541 -26.64 -9.74 -4.01
C ASN A 541 -25.52 -9.53 -2.99
N LEU A 542 -24.88 -8.36 -3.09
CA LEU A 542 -23.88 -7.87 -2.16
C LEU A 542 -24.54 -6.89 -1.19
N GLY A 543 -24.57 -7.23 0.08
CA GLY A 543 -25.11 -6.41 1.14
C GLY A 543 -24.07 -5.49 1.74
N TRP A 544 -24.48 -4.27 2.10
CA TRP A 544 -23.67 -3.26 2.77
C TRP A 544 -24.44 -2.61 3.91
N MET A 545 -23.72 -2.19 4.93
CA MET A 545 -24.19 -1.18 5.87
C MET A 545 -23.00 -0.37 6.39
N CYS A 546 -23.11 0.95 6.31
CA CYS A 546 -22.12 1.87 6.85
C CYS A 546 -22.78 2.84 7.82
N GLY A 547 -22.19 3.02 9.00
CA GLY A 547 -22.78 3.88 10.02
C GLY A 547 -21.87 4.14 11.22
N SER A 548 -22.38 4.99 12.12
CA SER A 548 -21.70 5.50 13.31
C SER A 548 -22.65 5.54 14.51
N ASP A 549 -22.13 5.67 15.71
CA ASP A 549 -22.90 6.02 16.90
C ASP A 549 -22.89 7.53 17.13
N LEU A 550 -24.02 8.20 16.95
CA LEU A 550 -24.17 9.65 17.18
C LEU A 550 -24.02 10.05 18.65
N ALA A 551 -24.26 9.12 19.59
CA ALA A 551 -24.08 9.40 21.01
C ALA A 551 -22.60 9.28 21.43
N ASN A 552 -21.81 8.55 20.64
CA ASN A 552 -20.40 8.30 20.91
C ASN A 552 -19.63 8.25 19.58
N PRO A 553 -19.30 9.39 18.95
CA PRO A 553 -18.80 9.47 17.58
C PRO A 553 -17.31 9.08 17.44
N ASN A 554 -16.84 8.11 18.23
CA ASN A 554 -15.45 7.66 18.23
C ASN A 554 -15.18 6.58 17.18
N TRP A 555 -16.18 6.18 16.42
CA TRP A 555 -16.04 5.18 15.38
C TRP A 555 -17.06 5.33 14.25
N THR A 556 -16.65 4.93 13.07
CA THR A 556 -17.51 4.65 11.92
C THR A 556 -17.17 3.26 11.40
N MET A 557 -18.18 2.46 11.11
CA MET A 557 -18.03 1.07 10.68
C MET A 557 -18.73 0.85 9.34
N CYS A 558 -18.13 0.04 8.49
CA CYS A 558 -18.74 -0.56 7.31
C CYS A 558 -18.69 -2.08 7.40
N VAL A 559 -19.83 -2.72 7.15
CA VAL A 559 -19.96 -4.18 7.00
C VAL A 559 -20.41 -4.47 5.58
N MET A 560 -19.63 -5.24 4.83
CA MET A 560 -19.95 -5.75 3.51
C MET A 560 -20.05 -7.27 3.56
N VAL A 561 -21.12 -7.85 2.98
CA VAL A 561 -21.35 -9.31 2.96
C VAL A 561 -21.89 -9.71 1.60
N ASN A 562 -21.33 -10.74 0.99
CA ASN A 562 -21.84 -11.31 -0.26
C ASN A 562 -22.92 -12.38 0.00
N TYR A 563 -23.69 -12.73 -1.01
CA TYR A 563 -24.73 -13.77 -0.98
C TYR A 563 -25.85 -13.49 0.05
N VAL A 564 -26.42 -12.29 0.00
CA VAL A 564 -27.51 -11.88 0.92
C VAL A 564 -28.91 -12.04 0.33
N GLU A 565 -29.07 -12.48 -0.92
CA GLU A 565 -30.32 -12.58 -1.67
C GLU A 565 -31.39 -13.42 -0.97
N ASP A 566 -31.02 -14.58 -0.43
CA ASP A 566 -31.93 -15.50 0.24
C ASP A 566 -31.96 -15.34 1.78
N ARG A 567 -31.32 -14.26 2.29
CA ARG A 567 -31.08 -14.05 3.72
C ARG A 567 -31.72 -12.77 4.28
N GLY A 568 -32.58 -12.12 3.47
CA GLY A 568 -33.20 -10.85 3.84
C GLY A 568 -32.45 -9.60 3.34
N GLY A 569 -31.56 -9.76 2.37
CA GLY A 569 -30.81 -8.66 1.78
C GLY A 569 -29.91 -7.96 2.80
N SER A 570 -29.86 -6.63 2.79
CA SER A 570 -29.02 -5.84 3.69
C SER A 570 -29.40 -5.86 5.17
N ASP A 571 -30.49 -6.53 5.56
CA ASP A 571 -30.82 -6.77 6.98
C ASP A 571 -29.80 -7.70 7.65
N VAL A 572 -29.12 -8.55 6.86
CA VAL A 572 -27.96 -9.32 7.32
C VAL A 572 -26.87 -8.38 7.86
N ASN A 573 -26.57 -7.32 7.13
CA ASN A 573 -25.56 -6.32 7.51
C ASN A 573 -26.00 -5.52 8.74
N ALA A 574 -27.29 -5.18 8.84
CA ALA A 574 -27.86 -4.52 10.01
C ALA A 574 -27.72 -5.39 11.28
N ALA A 575 -27.97 -6.70 11.14
CA ALA A 575 -27.78 -7.63 12.23
C ALA A 575 -26.32 -7.76 12.66
N TYR A 576 -25.36 -7.74 11.72
CA TYR A 576 -23.93 -7.79 12.06
C TYR A 576 -23.47 -6.53 12.78
N ILE A 577 -23.85 -5.33 12.30
CA ILE A 577 -23.54 -4.08 13.02
C ILE A 577 -24.12 -4.13 14.42
N GLY A 578 -25.40 -4.50 14.57
CA GLY A 578 -26.04 -4.60 15.86
C GLY A 578 -25.33 -5.55 16.82
N LYS A 579 -24.92 -6.73 16.36
CA LYS A 579 -24.17 -7.70 17.16
C LYS A 579 -22.77 -7.22 17.53
N ILE A 580 -22.02 -6.67 16.58
CA ILE A 580 -20.66 -6.16 16.83
C ILE A 580 -20.71 -5.04 17.87
N VAL A 581 -21.62 -4.06 17.73
CA VAL A 581 -21.74 -2.94 18.66
C VAL A 581 -22.22 -3.42 20.03
N SER A 582 -23.21 -4.32 20.08
CA SER A 582 -23.72 -4.88 21.34
C SER A 582 -22.63 -5.61 22.12
N GLU A 583 -21.85 -6.46 21.45
CA GLU A 583 -20.74 -7.20 22.08
C GLU A 583 -19.62 -6.25 22.53
N LEU A 584 -19.27 -5.30 21.68
CA LEU A 584 -18.23 -4.30 22.00
C LEU A 584 -18.60 -3.48 23.23
N TYR A 585 -19.87 -3.04 23.32
CA TYR A 585 -20.37 -2.27 24.48
C TYR A 585 -20.49 -3.12 25.74
N ALA A 586 -20.93 -4.38 25.60
CA ALA A 586 -20.98 -5.31 26.71
C ALA A 586 -19.57 -5.57 27.30
N GLN A 587 -18.57 -5.81 26.45
CA GLN A 587 -17.20 -6.04 26.89
C GLN A 587 -16.51 -4.80 27.46
N ASN A 588 -16.93 -3.58 27.04
CA ASN A 588 -16.42 -2.32 27.58
C ASN A 588 -17.17 -1.87 28.85
N GLY A 589 -18.33 -2.45 29.14
CA GLY A 589 -19.21 -1.93 30.19
C GLY A 589 -19.87 -0.59 29.84
N GLY A 590 -19.97 -0.26 28.54
CA GLY A 590 -20.52 0.98 27.99
C GLY A 590 -19.98 1.29 26.59
N PRO A 591 -20.17 2.53 26.11
CA PRO A 591 -19.68 2.97 24.80
C PRO A 591 -18.21 2.69 24.57
N TYR A 592 -17.86 2.31 23.33
CA TYR A 592 -16.49 2.06 22.95
C TYR A 592 -15.71 3.37 22.74
N VAL A 593 -14.54 3.43 23.37
CA VAL A 593 -13.55 4.49 23.16
C VAL A 593 -12.22 3.83 22.80
N PRO A 594 -11.61 4.14 21.65
CA PRO A 594 -10.31 3.58 21.27
C PRO A 594 -9.25 3.90 22.32
N SER A 595 -8.46 2.90 22.77
CA SER A 595 -7.37 3.12 23.72
C SER A 595 -6.33 4.09 23.14
N GLY A 596 -5.78 4.98 23.98
CA GLY A 596 -4.79 6.00 23.58
C GLY A 596 -5.38 7.34 23.14
N LEU A 597 -6.69 7.49 22.96
CA LEU A 597 -7.32 8.81 22.78
C LEU A 597 -7.52 9.55 24.10
N GLU A 598 -7.59 8.86 25.22
CA GLU A 598 -7.78 9.47 26.56
C GLU A 598 -6.64 10.42 26.95
N GLN A 599 -5.44 10.27 26.40
CA GLN A 599 -4.29 11.13 26.71
C GLN A 599 -4.27 12.46 25.95
N ALA A 600 -5.00 12.60 24.85
CA ALA A 600 -5.07 13.82 24.06
C ALA A 600 -6.01 14.87 24.66
N SER A 601 -7.11 14.46 25.31
CA SER A 601 -8.09 15.37 25.89
C SER A 601 -7.64 16.03 27.20
N GLU A 602 -6.76 15.39 28.00
CA GLU A 602 -6.24 15.95 29.23
C GLU A 602 -5.07 16.94 29.04
N SER A 603 -4.39 16.89 27.86
CA SER A 603 -3.27 17.80 27.58
C SER A 603 -3.71 19.16 27.04
N ASP A 604 -4.88 19.26 26.42
CA ASP A 604 -5.40 20.52 25.86
C ASP A 604 -6.17 21.39 26.89
N GLU A 605 -6.63 20.83 27.99
CA GLU A 605 -7.21 21.62 29.10
C GLU A 605 -6.15 22.26 30.03
N LYS A 606 -4.85 21.93 29.83
CA LYS A 606 -3.75 22.48 30.65
C LYS A 606 -2.84 23.50 29.93
N LYS A 607 -3.22 23.98 28.77
CA LYS A 607 -2.57 25.11 28.09
C LYS A 607 -3.54 26.25 27.93
#